data_19935f5f25d7ae8abd9bd7fc8e366635
#
_entry.id   19935f5f25d7ae8abd9bd7fc8e366635
#
_cell.length_a   1.000
_cell.length_b   1.000
_cell.length_c   1.000
_cell.angle_alpha   90.00
_cell.angle_beta   90.00
_cell.angle_gamma   90.00
#
_symmetry.space_group_name_H-M   'P 1'
#
loop_
_entity.id
_entity.type
_entity.pdbx_description
1 polymer ?
#
loop_
_entity_poly.entity_id
_entity_poly.type
_entity_poly.pdbx_seq_one_letter_code
_entity_poly.pdbx_strand_id
1 'polypeptide(L)'
;MEKQDPYMAARDALEDRMEALHDRAYEIVMKHWEAVKSYERQSPGWENRSTLQLRCDKKGNSIRIDWCGLKWYGSKKLDNRKMIRITITKPPGSHGYHLPKLYAHAKEWEKPLIKETEAKLGAIRREASHVIKAIIAVRYAAKVASSDASSLLKEGAD
;
A
#
# COMPACT_ATOMS: atom_id res chain seq x y z
N MET A 1 19.04 -35.65 -3.79
CA MET A 1 18.54 -34.28 -3.74
C MET A 1 17.13 -34.21 -4.31
N GLU A 2 16.18 -33.92 -3.48
CA GLU A 2 14.83 -33.61 -3.97
C GLU A 2 14.87 -32.30 -4.74
N LYS A 3 14.30 -32.31 -5.95
CA LYS A 3 14.13 -31.07 -6.71
C LYS A 3 12.99 -30.28 -6.08
N GLN A 4 13.25 -29.04 -5.72
CA GLN A 4 12.21 -28.13 -5.27
C GLN A 4 11.17 -27.96 -6.36
N ASP A 5 9.88 -27.98 -5.98
CA ASP A 5 8.77 -27.69 -6.88
C ASP A 5 8.97 -26.29 -7.48
N PRO A 6 9.05 -26.18 -8.82
CA PRO A 6 9.29 -24.88 -9.46
C PRO A 6 8.20 -23.84 -9.16
N TYR A 7 6.95 -24.25 -8.98
CA TYR A 7 5.87 -23.32 -8.64
C TYR A 7 6.02 -22.79 -7.21
N MET A 8 6.41 -23.65 -6.29
CA MET A 8 6.65 -23.25 -4.91
C MET A 8 7.84 -22.28 -4.81
N ALA A 9 8.93 -22.59 -5.54
CA ALA A 9 10.10 -21.71 -5.59
C ALA A 9 9.77 -20.33 -6.18
N ALA A 10 9.01 -20.30 -7.27
CA ALA A 10 8.58 -19.06 -7.91
C ALA A 10 7.69 -18.23 -6.97
N ARG A 11 6.73 -18.88 -6.30
CA ARG A 11 5.85 -18.21 -5.34
C ARG A 11 6.64 -17.61 -4.18
N ASP A 12 7.56 -18.37 -3.61
CA ASP A 12 8.38 -17.91 -2.48
C ASP A 12 9.23 -16.69 -2.87
N ALA A 13 9.83 -16.72 -4.07
CA ALA A 13 10.60 -15.58 -4.58
C ALA A 13 9.74 -14.33 -4.77
N LEU A 14 8.51 -14.49 -5.27
CA LEU A 14 7.58 -13.38 -5.46
C LEU A 14 7.06 -12.83 -4.12
N GLU A 15 6.78 -13.70 -3.16
CA GLU A 15 6.38 -13.29 -1.82
C GLU A 15 7.51 -12.54 -1.10
N ASP A 16 8.76 -12.98 -1.27
CA ASP A 16 9.93 -12.27 -0.74
C ASP A 16 10.05 -10.87 -1.36
N ARG A 17 9.77 -10.75 -2.66
CA ARG A 17 9.76 -9.44 -3.33
C ARG A 17 8.66 -8.53 -2.78
N MET A 18 7.47 -9.06 -2.52
CA MET A 18 6.39 -8.29 -1.87
C MET A 18 6.79 -7.78 -0.50
N GLU A 19 7.46 -8.62 0.29
CA GLU A 19 8.00 -8.24 1.59
C GLU A 19 8.99 -7.07 1.47
N ALA A 20 9.92 -7.17 0.52
CA ALA A 20 10.89 -6.10 0.26
C ALA A 20 10.21 -4.79 -0.18
N LEU A 21 9.18 -4.89 -1.02
CA LEU A 21 8.39 -3.71 -1.44
C LEU A 21 7.65 -3.08 -0.26
N HIS A 22 7.09 -3.90 0.62
CA HIS A 22 6.44 -3.41 1.84
C HIS A 22 7.43 -2.67 2.75
N ASP A 23 8.60 -3.25 2.98
CA ASP A 23 9.62 -2.62 3.81
C ASP A 23 10.07 -1.28 3.24
N ARG A 24 10.26 -1.21 1.92
CA ARG A 24 10.61 0.03 1.25
C ARG A 24 9.50 1.08 1.36
N ALA A 25 8.25 0.67 1.16
CA ALA A 25 7.10 1.56 1.30
C ALA A 25 7.00 2.10 2.73
N TYR A 26 7.19 1.25 3.72
CA TYR A 26 7.19 1.62 5.13
C TYR A 26 8.27 2.66 5.45
N GLU A 27 9.48 2.48 4.93
CA GLU A 27 10.57 3.46 5.10
C GLU A 27 10.19 4.82 4.51
N ILE A 28 9.61 4.84 3.31
CA ILE A 28 9.19 6.08 2.63
C ILE A 28 8.11 6.76 3.46
N VAL A 29 7.13 6.01 3.96
CA VAL A 29 6.05 6.53 4.80
C VAL A 29 6.60 7.10 6.10
N MET A 30 7.52 6.42 6.76
CA MET A 30 8.13 6.89 8.00
C MET A 30 8.95 8.16 7.80
N LYS A 31 9.70 8.27 6.70
CA LYS A 31 10.44 9.49 6.35
C LYS A 31 9.49 10.67 6.09
N HIS A 32 8.38 10.41 5.42
CA HIS A 32 7.34 11.41 5.23
C HIS A 32 6.80 11.93 6.56
N TRP A 33 6.46 11.03 7.46
CA TRP A 33 5.97 11.37 8.81
C TRP A 33 7.00 12.14 9.63
N GLU A 34 8.27 11.77 9.57
CA GLU A 34 9.34 12.48 10.24
C GLU A 34 9.47 13.92 9.74
N ALA A 35 9.39 14.11 8.42
CA ALA A 35 9.43 15.44 7.82
C ALA A 35 8.22 16.29 8.24
N VAL A 36 7.03 15.72 8.26
CA VAL A 36 5.80 16.38 8.70
C VAL A 36 5.91 16.80 10.17
N LYS A 37 6.30 15.87 11.03
CA LYS A 37 6.44 16.14 12.47
C LYS A 37 7.53 17.17 12.77
N SER A 38 8.63 17.13 12.02
CA SER A 38 9.71 18.09 12.15
C SER A 38 9.23 19.50 11.84
N TYR A 39 8.49 19.66 10.74
CA TYR A 39 7.91 20.96 10.39
C TYR A 39 6.92 21.46 11.45
N GLU A 40 6.03 20.60 11.92
CA GLU A 40 5.04 20.95 12.93
C GLU A 40 5.68 21.39 14.26
N ARG A 41 6.82 20.79 14.62
CA ARG A 41 7.58 21.21 15.81
C ARG A 41 8.27 22.56 15.64
N GLN A 42 8.78 22.83 14.43
CA GLN A 42 9.46 24.10 14.12
C GLN A 42 8.48 25.26 13.94
N SER A 43 7.27 24.96 13.52
CA SER A 43 6.21 25.94 13.29
C SER A 43 4.96 25.52 14.06
N PRO A 44 4.96 25.66 15.40
CA PRO A 44 3.83 25.23 16.21
C PRO A 44 2.59 26.08 15.94
N GLY A 45 1.43 25.47 16.08
CA GLY A 45 0.14 26.08 15.82
C GLY A 45 -0.77 25.10 15.08
N TRP A 46 -2.05 25.13 15.39
CA TRP A 46 -3.01 24.24 14.77
C TRP A 46 -3.13 24.47 13.24
N GLU A 47 -2.92 25.71 12.78
CA GLU A 47 -2.96 26.08 11.38
C GLU A 47 -1.84 25.43 10.55
N ASN A 48 -0.75 25.03 11.19
CA ASN A 48 0.38 24.35 10.54
C ASN A 48 0.30 22.82 10.64
N ARG A 49 -0.66 22.28 11.38
CA ARG A 49 -0.82 20.84 11.52
C ARG A 49 -1.39 20.24 10.26
N SER A 50 -0.77 19.15 9.82
CA SER A 50 -1.25 18.39 8.68
C SER A 50 -2.63 17.77 8.96
N THR A 51 -3.53 17.90 7.98
CA THR A 51 -4.84 17.23 7.97
C THR A 51 -4.90 16.17 6.87
N LEU A 52 -3.74 15.69 6.44
CA LEU A 52 -3.59 14.59 5.49
C LEU A 52 -2.81 13.46 6.15
N GLN A 53 -3.35 12.25 6.12
CA GLN A 53 -2.73 11.08 6.71
C GLN A 53 -2.31 10.09 5.63
N LEU A 54 -1.10 9.56 5.75
CA LEU A 54 -0.58 8.50 4.90
C LEU A 54 -0.51 7.22 5.72
N ARG A 55 -1.08 6.15 5.17
CA ARG A 55 -1.09 4.84 5.83
C ARG A 55 -0.37 3.81 4.96
N CYS A 56 0.36 2.93 5.61
CA CYS A 56 1.00 1.79 4.96
C CYS A 56 0.81 0.57 5.84
N ASP A 57 0.08 -0.43 5.33
CA ASP A 57 -0.05 -1.69 6.03
C ASP A 57 -0.07 -2.86 5.05
N LYS A 58 0.08 -4.05 5.59
CA LYS A 58 0.11 -5.30 4.84
C LYS A 58 -1.22 -6.02 5.04
N LYS A 59 -1.85 -6.44 3.94
CA LYS A 59 -3.09 -7.21 3.96
C LYS A 59 -2.88 -8.49 3.15
N GLY A 60 -2.63 -9.62 3.86
CA GLY A 60 -2.24 -10.87 3.21
C GLY A 60 -0.95 -10.67 2.42
N ASN A 61 -0.96 -10.99 1.14
CA ASN A 61 0.17 -10.77 0.24
C ASN A 61 0.13 -9.41 -0.46
N SER A 62 -0.83 -8.56 -0.13
CA SER A 62 -0.93 -7.23 -0.73
C SER A 62 -0.46 -6.14 0.22
N ILE A 63 -0.05 -5.02 -0.37
CA ILE A 63 0.36 -3.82 0.36
C ILE A 63 -0.72 -2.77 0.17
N ARG A 64 -1.17 -2.18 1.27
CA ARG A 64 -2.07 -1.05 1.23
C ARG A 64 -1.30 0.21 1.59
N ILE A 65 -1.23 1.14 0.63
CA ILE A 65 -0.59 2.45 0.80
C ILE A 65 -1.62 3.49 0.35
N ASP A 66 -2.24 4.16 1.28
CA ASP A 66 -3.31 5.10 0.98
C ASP A 66 -3.20 6.39 1.78
N TRP A 67 -3.73 7.45 1.16
CA TRP A 67 -3.87 8.75 1.76
C TRP A 67 -5.32 8.94 2.19
N CYS A 68 -5.53 9.59 3.31
CA CYS A 68 -6.85 10.03 3.73
C CYS A 68 -6.78 11.43 4.33
N GLY A 69 -7.86 12.18 4.17
CA GLY A 69 -8.02 13.47 4.83
C GLY A 69 -8.47 13.26 6.27
N LEU A 70 -8.16 14.22 7.13
CA LEU A 70 -8.62 14.25 8.51
C LEU A 70 -9.52 15.47 8.71
N LYS A 71 -10.70 15.27 9.26
CA LYS A 71 -11.61 16.36 9.56
C LYS A 71 -12.08 16.23 11.01
N TRP A 72 -12.03 17.35 11.71
CA TRP A 72 -12.46 17.44 13.09
C TRP A 72 -13.88 18.01 13.16
N TYR A 73 -14.74 17.33 13.91
CA TYR A 73 -16.10 17.77 14.19
C TYR A 73 -16.28 17.94 15.69
N GLY A 74 -17.26 18.77 16.05
CA GLY A 74 -17.60 19.03 17.44
C GLY A 74 -16.72 20.10 18.07
N SER A 75 -16.91 20.30 19.39
CA SER A 75 -16.26 21.35 20.15
C SER A 75 -15.55 20.78 21.38
N LYS A 76 -14.35 21.29 21.67
CA LYS A 76 -13.66 20.99 22.94
C LYS A 76 -14.48 21.41 24.15
N LYS A 77 -15.23 22.51 24.04
CA LYS A 77 -16.07 23.03 25.15
C LYS A 77 -17.20 22.09 25.49
N LEU A 78 -17.73 21.35 24.51
CA LEU A 78 -18.81 20.39 24.68
C LEU A 78 -18.32 18.97 24.89
N ASP A 79 -17.02 18.76 24.90
CA ASP A 79 -16.36 17.44 25.05
C ASP A 79 -16.85 16.39 24.05
N ASN A 80 -17.25 16.83 22.86
CA ASN A 80 -17.74 15.96 21.79
C ASN A 80 -16.90 16.04 20.52
N ARG A 81 -15.65 16.49 20.61
CA ARG A 81 -14.75 16.61 19.47
C ARG A 81 -14.37 15.23 18.93
N LYS A 82 -14.68 15.00 17.66
CA LYS A 82 -14.38 13.74 16.95
C LYS A 82 -13.58 14.00 15.69
N MET A 83 -12.62 13.13 15.42
CA MET A 83 -11.88 13.11 14.18
C MET A 83 -12.49 12.08 13.24
N ILE A 84 -12.74 12.49 12.00
CA ILE A 84 -13.26 11.62 10.95
C ILE A 84 -12.22 11.56 9.83
N ARG A 85 -11.98 10.34 9.35
CA ARG A 85 -11.15 10.11 8.17
C ARG A 85 -11.98 10.25 6.91
N ILE A 86 -11.47 11.02 5.95
CA ILE A 86 -12.10 11.20 4.66
C ILE A 86 -11.32 10.38 3.64
N THR A 87 -11.99 9.43 3.02
CA THR A 87 -11.37 8.59 1.99
C THR A 87 -11.07 9.41 0.75
N ILE A 88 -9.82 9.34 0.27
CA ILE A 88 -9.41 9.92 -0.99
C ILE A 88 -9.22 8.76 -1.97
N THR A 89 -9.96 8.79 -3.09
CA THR A 89 -9.91 7.71 -4.07
C THR A 89 -8.88 8.01 -5.17
N LYS A 90 -8.17 6.96 -5.59
CA LYS A 90 -7.32 7.03 -6.78
C LYS A 90 -8.18 6.96 -8.03
N PRO A 91 -7.75 7.56 -9.15
CA PRO A 91 -8.44 7.36 -10.42
C PRO A 91 -8.49 5.88 -10.80
N PRO A 92 -9.58 5.38 -11.42
CA PRO A 92 -9.68 3.98 -11.83
C PRO A 92 -8.50 3.55 -12.70
N GLY A 93 -7.91 2.39 -12.39
CA GLY A 93 -6.77 1.85 -13.13
C GLY A 93 -5.43 2.55 -12.86
N SER A 94 -5.39 3.55 -11.97
CA SER A 94 -4.18 4.29 -11.64
C SER A 94 -3.53 3.73 -10.38
N HIS A 95 -2.19 3.77 -10.35
CA HIS A 95 -1.39 3.41 -9.17
C HIS A 95 -1.01 4.65 -8.34
N GLY A 96 -1.27 5.85 -8.86
CA GLY A 96 -1.00 7.11 -8.20
C GLY A 96 -2.26 7.89 -7.89
N TYR A 97 -2.20 8.67 -6.84
CA TYR A 97 -3.25 9.62 -6.49
C TYR A 97 -3.15 10.87 -7.37
N HIS A 98 -4.30 11.48 -7.65
CA HIS A 98 -4.36 12.77 -8.32
C HIS A 98 -3.94 13.85 -7.32
N LEU A 99 -2.83 14.52 -7.58
CA LEU A 99 -2.23 15.48 -6.64
C LEU A 99 -3.20 16.58 -6.18
N PRO A 100 -4.01 17.19 -7.05
CA PRO A 100 -4.98 18.19 -6.58
C PRO A 100 -5.94 17.67 -5.51
N LYS A 101 -6.33 16.40 -5.56
CA LYS A 101 -7.19 15.80 -4.52
C LYS A 101 -6.46 15.67 -3.18
N LEU A 102 -5.17 15.36 -3.21
CA LEU A 102 -4.34 15.33 -2.00
C LEU A 102 -4.13 16.74 -1.46
N TYR A 103 -3.85 17.68 -2.35
CA TYR A 103 -3.61 19.08 -1.98
C TYR A 103 -4.82 19.75 -1.35
N ALA A 104 -6.03 19.31 -1.68
CA ALA A 104 -7.25 19.81 -1.06
C ALA A 104 -7.28 19.60 0.46
N HIS A 105 -6.57 18.61 0.96
CA HIS A 105 -6.46 18.30 2.40
C HIS A 105 -5.10 18.68 2.99
N ALA A 106 -4.21 19.27 2.19
CA ALA A 106 -2.84 19.55 2.57
C ALA A 106 -2.61 21.03 2.87
N LYS A 107 -1.62 21.30 3.71
CA LYS A 107 -1.08 22.63 3.89
C LYS A 107 -0.12 22.97 2.76
N GLU A 108 0.10 24.27 2.50
CA GLU A 108 0.99 24.70 1.42
C GLU A 108 2.42 24.14 1.57
N TRP A 109 2.93 24.10 2.80
CA TRP A 109 4.27 23.58 3.06
C TRP A 109 4.41 22.07 2.79
N GLU A 110 3.29 21.33 2.82
CA GLU A 110 3.30 19.88 2.56
C GLU A 110 3.38 19.52 1.08
N LYS A 111 2.91 20.39 0.20
CA LYS A 111 2.72 20.06 -1.22
C LYS A 111 3.96 19.50 -1.92
N PRO A 112 5.17 20.11 -1.79
CA PRO A 112 6.36 19.53 -2.40
C PRO A 112 6.72 18.14 -1.83
N LEU A 113 6.55 17.98 -0.52
CA LEU A 113 6.80 16.72 0.17
C LEU A 113 5.84 15.63 -0.29
N ILE A 114 4.55 15.95 -0.41
CA ILE A 114 3.52 15.03 -0.89
C ILE A 114 3.84 14.56 -2.31
N LYS A 115 4.20 15.49 -3.18
CA LYS A 115 4.54 15.18 -4.59
C LYS A 115 5.71 14.20 -4.68
N GLU A 116 6.76 14.45 -3.92
CA GLU A 116 7.94 13.56 -3.87
C GLU A 116 7.59 12.18 -3.32
N THR A 117 6.89 12.15 -2.19
CA THR A 117 6.49 10.90 -1.53
C THR A 117 5.56 10.08 -2.42
N GLU A 118 4.55 10.71 -3.02
CA GLU A 118 3.57 10.02 -3.87
C GLU A 118 4.21 9.45 -5.14
N ALA A 119 5.18 10.14 -5.73
CA ALA A 119 5.90 9.63 -6.88
C ALA A 119 6.61 8.30 -6.55
N LYS A 120 7.26 8.21 -5.40
CA LYS A 120 7.93 7.00 -4.93
C LYS A 120 6.94 5.89 -4.60
N LEU A 121 5.85 6.22 -3.93
CA LEU A 121 4.83 5.23 -3.55
C LEU A 121 4.03 4.72 -4.75
N GLY A 122 3.78 5.57 -5.73
CA GLY A 122 3.13 5.17 -6.98
C GLY A 122 3.92 4.09 -7.73
N ALA A 123 5.24 4.24 -7.78
CA ALA A 123 6.13 3.23 -8.38
C ALA A 123 6.04 1.90 -7.64
N ILE A 124 6.02 1.92 -6.31
CA ILE A 124 5.89 0.70 -5.49
C ILE A 124 4.53 0.05 -5.70
N ARG A 125 3.44 0.82 -5.71
CA ARG A 125 2.10 0.29 -5.96
C ARG A 125 2.00 -0.39 -7.32
N ARG A 126 2.62 0.20 -8.33
CA ARG A 126 2.64 -0.36 -9.69
C ARG A 126 3.36 -1.70 -9.72
N GLU A 127 4.56 -1.78 -9.17
CA GLU A 127 5.30 -3.04 -9.11
C GLU A 127 4.54 -4.08 -8.30
N ALA A 128 4.04 -3.73 -7.12
CA ALA A 128 3.27 -4.62 -6.25
C ALA A 128 2.04 -5.21 -6.95
N SER A 129 1.34 -4.40 -7.74
CA SER A 129 0.20 -4.84 -8.54
C SER A 129 0.57 -5.97 -9.50
N HIS A 130 1.70 -5.85 -10.18
CA HIS A 130 2.18 -6.89 -11.10
C HIS A 130 2.68 -8.14 -10.37
N VAL A 131 3.36 -7.98 -9.26
CA VAL A 131 3.85 -9.10 -8.44
C VAL A 131 2.66 -9.92 -7.90
N ILE A 132 1.61 -9.28 -7.42
CA ILE A 132 0.39 -9.96 -6.96
C ILE A 132 -0.26 -10.78 -8.06
N LYS A 133 -0.37 -10.21 -9.26
CA LYS A 133 -0.91 -10.94 -10.43
C LYS A 133 -0.07 -12.17 -10.76
N ALA A 134 1.25 -12.03 -10.67
CA ALA A 134 2.17 -13.15 -10.89
C ALA A 134 2.01 -14.25 -9.83
N ILE A 135 1.85 -13.89 -8.56
CA ILE A 135 1.60 -14.85 -7.46
C ILE A 135 0.30 -15.63 -7.73
N ILE A 136 -0.76 -14.94 -8.12
CA ILE A 136 -2.05 -15.56 -8.44
C ILE A 136 -1.90 -16.52 -9.62
N ALA A 137 -1.21 -16.11 -10.69
CA ALA A 137 -0.96 -16.94 -11.87
C ALA A 137 -0.17 -18.21 -11.52
N VAL A 138 0.86 -18.09 -10.70
CA VAL A 138 1.67 -19.22 -10.23
C VAL A 138 0.82 -20.19 -9.41
N ARG A 139 -0.03 -19.70 -8.52
CA ARG A 139 -0.94 -20.54 -7.74
C ARG A 139 -1.91 -21.32 -8.62
N TYR A 140 -2.47 -20.67 -9.63
CA TYR A 140 -3.36 -21.34 -10.59
C TYR A 140 -2.60 -22.40 -11.41
N ALA A 141 -1.40 -22.09 -11.87
CA ALA A 141 -0.57 -23.05 -12.60
C ALA A 141 -0.27 -24.30 -11.77
N ALA A 142 0.09 -24.12 -10.50
CA ALA A 142 0.34 -25.21 -9.57
C ALA A 142 -0.91 -26.07 -9.35
N LYS A 143 -2.07 -25.43 -9.22
CA LYS A 143 -3.36 -26.11 -9.03
C LYS A 143 -3.74 -26.95 -10.26
N VAL A 144 -3.57 -26.40 -11.46
CA VAL A 144 -3.82 -27.11 -12.72
C VAL A 144 -2.90 -28.31 -12.84
N ALA A 145 -1.61 -28.14 -12.57
CA ALA A 145 -0.64 -29.23 -12.63
C ALA A 145 -0.99 -30.38 -11.66
N SER A 146 -1.43 -30.05 -10.44
CA SER A 146 -1.88 -31.06 -9.47
C SER A 146 -3.15 -31.77 -9.90
N SER A 147 -4.12 -31.05 -10.48
CA SER A 147 -5.36 -31.64 -11.00
C SER A 147 -5.09 -32.60 -12.16
N ASP A 148 -4.22 -32.21 -13.11
CA ASP A 148 -3.85 -33.05 -14.24
C ASP A 148 -3.13 -34.33 -13.79
N ALA A 149 -2.21 -34.21 -12.84
CA ALA A 149 -1.51 -35.38 -12.28
C ALA A 149 -2.50 -36.32 -11.57
N SER A 150 -3.48 -35.80 -10.83
CA SER A 150 -4.53 -36.60 -10.18
C SER A 150 -5.43 -37.30 -11.19
N SER A 151 -5.79 -36.62 -12.29
CA SER A 151 -6.61 -37.22 -13.36
C SER A 151 -5.89 -38.38 -14.06
N LEU A 152 -4.60 -38.21 -14.36
CA LEU A 152 -3.78 -39.25 -14.98
C LEU A 152 -3.62 -40.46 -14.07
N LEU A 153 -3.50 -40.30 -12.78
CA LEU A 153 -3.42 -41.38 -11.81
C LEU A 153 -4.76 -42.17 -11.73
N LYS A 154 -5.89 -41.49 -11.82
CA LYS A 154 -7.22 -42.12 -11.85
C LYS A 154 -7.45 -42.93 -13.12
N GLU A 155 -7.03 -42.43 -14.27
CA GLU A 155 -7.12 -43.13 -15.55
C GLU A 155 -6.22 -44.37 -15.58
N GLY A 156 -5.07 -44.35 -14.95
CA GLY A 156 -4.15 -45.48 -14.87
C GLY A 156 -4.55 -46.56 -13.87
N ALA A 157 -5.60 -46.37 -13.07
CA ALA A 157 -6.11 -47.33 -12.10
C ALA A 157 -7.23 -48.24 -12.62
N ASP A 158 -7.80 -47.94 -13.81
CA ASP A 158 -8.79 -48.74 -14.52
C ASP A 158 -8.07 -49.66 -15.53
#